data_8f7ad77f0a0e6b38b521c8f83cd58472
#
_entry.id   8f7ad77f0a0e6b38b521c8f83cd58472
#
_cell.length_a   1.000
_cell.length_b   1.000
_cell.length_c   1.000
_cell.angle_alpha   90.00
_cell.angle_beta   90.00
_cell.angle_gamma   90.00
#
_symmetry.space_group_name_H-M   'P 1'
#
loop_
_entity.id
_entity.type
_entity.pdbx_description
1 polymer ?
#
loop_
_entity_poly.entity_id
_entity_poly.type
_entity_poly.pdbx_seq_one_letter_code
_entity_poly.pdbx_strand_id
1 'polypeptide(L)' 'MGSSSGRRPTDLDTSQPGVRQIQAWIRSRANLVVQLQDGAALTGTPRWIDTEFIALQQDLGDELVLISRSAIALIRALV' A
#
# COMPACT_ATOMS: atom_id res chain seq x y z
N MET A 1 -22.08 -21.76 -4.07
CA MET A 1 -21.68 -21.48 -4.26
C MET A 1 -21.17 -20.56 -4.36
N GLY A 2 -20.93 -20.29 -4.37
CA GLY A 2 -20.49 -19.49 -4.64
C GLY A 2 -19.90 -18.62 -4.44
N SER A 3 -19.96 -18.54 -4.07
CA SER A 3 -19.47 -17.90 -3.78
C SER A 3 -18.55 -17.07 -4.13
N SER A 4 -17.79 -16.87 -4.06
CA SER A 4 -16.78 -16.02 -4.50
C SER A 4 -16.84 -15.84 -5.95
N SER A 5 -17.92 -16.17 -6.46
CA SER A 5 -18.06 -16.08 -7.87
C SER A 5 -17.76 -14.67 -8.32
N GLY A 6 -17.11 -14.52 -9.42
CA GLY A 6 -16.77 -13.26 -9.98
C GLY A 6 -15.50 -12.62 -9.46
N ARG A 7 -14.98 -13.08 -8.35
CA ARG A 7 -13.75 -12.53 -7.82
C ARG A 7 -12.57 -13.34 -8.34
N ARG A 8 -11.66 -12.65 -9.01
CA ARG A 8 -10.45 -13.28 -9.51
C ARG A 8 -9.35 -13.25 -8.46
N PRO A 9 -8.41 -14.22 -8.49
CA PRO A 9 -7.32 -14.24 -7.50
C PRO A 9 -6.47 -12.98 -7.51
N THR A 10 -6.40 -12.28 -8.64
CA THR A 10 -5.61 -11.06 -8.75
C THR A 10 -6.36 -9.80 -8.32
N ASP A 11 -7.64 -9.91 -8.03
CA ASP A 11 -8.43 -8.74 -7.63
C ASP A 11 -8.09 -8.36 -6.21
N LEU A 12 -7.91 -7.06 -5.98
CA LEU A 12 -7.67 -6.54 -4.65
C LEU A 12 -8.97 -6.61 -3.85
N ASP A 13 -8.89 -7.22 -2.66
CA ASP A 13 -10.05 -7.31 -1.78
C ASP A 13 -10.12 -6.07 -0.92
N THR A 14 -10.94 -5.10 -1.32
CA THR A 14 -11.07 -3.83 -0.63
C THR A 14 -11.88 -3.94 0.65
N SER A 15 -12.43 -5.13 0.97
CA SER A 15 -13.14 -5.32 2.23
C SER A 15 -12.19 -5.64 3.38
N GLN A 16 -10.94 -5.97 3.10
CA GLN A 16 -9.98 -6.28 4.15
C GLN A 16 -9.60 -5.02 4.92
N PRO A 17 -9.56 -5.09 6.25
CA PRO A 17 -9.28 -3.89 7.07
C PRO A 17 -7.96 -3.21 6.73
N GLY A 18 -6.91 -3.99 6.46
CA GLY A 18 -5.62 -3.40 6.11
C GLY A 18 -5.67 -2.62 4.82
N VAL A 19 -6.33 -3.18 3.81
CA VAL A 19 -6.48 -2.50 2.53
C VAL A 19 -7.32 -1.23 2.69
N ARG A 20 -8.39 -1.31 3.48
CA ARG A 20 -9.24 -0.14 3.73
C ARG A 20 -8.46 0.97 4.42
N GLN A 21 -7.60 0.60 5.37
CA GLN A 21 -6.79 1.59 6.06
C GLN A 21 -5.82 2.28 5.10
N ILE A 22 -5.18 1.51 4.24
CA ILE A 22 -4.25 2.09 3.28
C ILE A 22 -5.01 2.99 2.30
N GLN A 23 -6.18 2.58 1.85
CA GLN A 23 -6.97 3.43 0.96
C GLN A 23 -7.41 4.72 1.64
N ALA A 24 -7.70 4.67 2.94
CA ALA A 24 -8.01 5.88 3.68
C ALA A 24 -6.80 6.82 3.71
N TRP A 25 -5.62 6.28 3.91
CA TRP A 25 -4.40 7.08 3.88
C TRP A 25 -4.14 7.68 2.49
N ILE A 26 -4.47 6.93 1.43
CA ILE A 26 -4.35 7.46 0.07
C ILE A 26 -5.27 8.67 -0.11
N ARG A 27 -6.52 8.55 0.33
CA ARG A 27 -7.48 9.63 0.19
C ARG A 27 -7.10 10.86 0.99
N SER A 28 -6.54 10.65 2.18
CA SER A 28 -6.15 11.77 3.05
C SER A 28 -4.75 12.31 2.73
N ARG A 29 -4.05 11.67 1.81
CA ARG A 29 -2.67 12.04 1.43
C ARG A 29 -1.75 12.04 2.63
N ALA A 30 -1.88 11.03 3.47
CA ALA A 30 -1.04 10.89 4.65
C ALA A 30 0.37 10.52 4.23
N ASN A 31 1.35 11.04 4.97
CA ASN A 31 2.73 10.60 4.82
C ASN A 31 2.90 9.29 5.55
N LEU A 32 3.52 8.34 4.89
CA LEU A 32 3.74 7.02 5.47
C LEU A 32 5.22 6.69 5.55
N VAL A 33 5.56 5.91 6.54
CA VAL A 33 6.85 5.21 6.58
C VAL A 33 6.56 3.75 6.26
N VAL A 34 7.23 3.23 5.24
CA VAL A 34 7.12 1.84 4.84
C VAL A 34 8.45 1.18 5.16
N GLN A 35 8.43 0.23 6.09
CA GLN A 35 9.62 -0.50 6.47
C GLN A 35 9.63 -1.84 5.77
N LEU A 36 10.74 -2.16 5.12
CA LEU A 36 10.88 -3.38 4.34
C LEU A 36 11.48 -4.48 5.19
N GLN A 37 11.32 -5.72 4.72
CA GLN A 37 11.81 -6.90 5.44
C GLN A 37 13.33 -6.88 5.62
N ASP A 38 14.06 -6.22 4.73
CA ASP A 38 15.51 -6.13 4.82
C ASP A 38 15.99 -5.01 5.74
N GLY A 39 15.06 -4.30 6.38
CA GLY A 39 15.42 -3.22 7.30
C GLY A 39 15.42 -1.84 6.69
N ALA A 40 15.32 -1.73 5.37
CA ALA A 40 15.24 -0.42 4.73
C ALA A 40 13.90 0.23 5.02
N ALA A 41 13.87 1.55 5.00
CA ALA A 41 12.63 2.30 5.21
C ALA A 41 12.50 3.39 4.16
N LEU A 42 11.27 3.59 3.68
CA LEU A 42 10.95 4.61 2.70
C LEU A 42 9.83 5.48 3.26
N THR A 43 9.90 6.77 2.99
CA THR A 43 8.89 7.72 3.45
C THR A 43 8.28 8.41 2.24
N GLY A 44 6.97 8.53 2.25
CA GLY A 44 6.29 9.22 1.16
C GLY A 44 4.78 9.15 1.29
N THR A 45 4.10 9.57 0.24
CA THR A 45 2.65 9.62 0.19
C THR A 45 2.15 8.50 -0.70
N PRO A 46 1.26 7.63 -0.21
CA PRO A 46 0.75 6.54 -1.04
C PRO A 46 -0.17 7.09 -2.12
N ARG A 47 -0.02 6.56 -3.32
CA ARG A 47 -0.82 6.99 -4.47
C ARG A 47 -1.88 5.96 -4.84
N TRP A 48 -1.51 4.68 -4.80
CA TRP A 48 -2.46 3.59 -5.06
C TRP A 48 -1.88 2.28 -4.51
N ILE A 49 -2.75 1.29 -4.41
CA ILE A 49 -2.38 -0.05 -3.98
C ILE A 49 -3.13 -1.07 -4.84
N ASP A 50 -2.44 -2.14 -5.19
CA ASP A 50 -3.09 -3.28 -5.84
C ASP A 50 -2.68 -4.56 -5.13
N THR A 51 -2.89 -5.71 -5.78
CA THR A 51 -2.62 -6.99 -5.12
C THR A 51 -1.15 -7.25 -4.88
N GLU A 52 -0.26 -6.61 -5.65
CA GLU A 52 1.17 -6.90 -5.57
C GLU A 52 2.00 -5.71 -5.14
N PHE A 53 1.55 -4.50 -5.41
CA PHE A 53 2.36 -3.30 -5.17
C PHE A 53 1.60 -2.24 -4.42
N ILE A 54 2.36 -1.42 -3.73
CA ILE A 54 1.89 -0.13 -3.27
C ILE A 54 2.79 0.93 -3.90
N ALA A 55 2.17 1.97 -4.45
CA ALA A 55 2.90 3.07 -5.08
C ALA A 55 3.07 4.19 -4.08
N LEU A 56 4.31 4.56 -3.84
CA LEU A 56 4.66 5.58 -2.87
C LEU A 56 5.39 6.72 -3.58
N GLN A 57 4.85 7.92 -3.46
CA GLN A 57 5.47 9.12 -3.99
C GLN A 57 6.41 9.68 -2.94
N GLN A 58 7.71 9.65 -3.22
CA GLN A 58 8.67 10.15 -2.25
C GLN A 58 8.61 11.67 -2.18
N ASP A 59 8.81 12.21 -0.99
CA ASP A 59 8.72 13.65 -0.77
C ASP A 59 9.82 14.39 -1.50
N LEU A 60 10.98 13.79 -1.61
CA LEU A 60 12.10 14.43 -2.27
C LEU A 60 12.25 13.84 -3.66
N GLY A 61 12.10 14.68 -4.67
CA GLY A 61 12.41 14.29 -6.03
C GLY A 61 11.25 13.81 -6.88
N ASP A 62 10.04 13.82 -6.40
CA ASP A 62 8.84 13.44 -7.17
C ASP A 62 8.89 12.04 -7.75
N GLU A 63 9.75 11.19 -7.25
CA GLU A 63 9.87 9.86 -7.78
C GLU A 63 8.75 8.97 -7.23
N LEU A 64 8.11 8.21 -8.12
CA LEU A 64 7.12 7.23 -7.72
C LEU A 64 7.80 5.88 -7.60
N VAL A 65 7.72 5.28 -6.42
CA VAL A 65 8.37 4.00 -6.14
C VAL A 65 7.29 2.95 -5.96
N LEU A 66 7.40 1.85 -6.69
CA LEU A 66 6.51 0.72 -6.52
C LEU A 66 7.18 -0.28 -5.59
N ILE A 67 6.53 -0.55 -4.47
CA ILE A 67 7.07 -1.45 -3.46
C ILE A 67 6.25 -2.73 -3.47
N SER A 68 6.93 -3.87 -3.60
CA SER A 68 6.26 -5.15 -3.52
C SER A 68 5.65 -5.32 -2.13
N ARG A 69 4.37 -5.64 -2.06
CA ARG A 69 3.70 -5.82 -0.79
C ARG A 69 4.32 -6.92 0.05
N SER A 70 4.85 -7.97 -0.61
CA SER A 70 5.46 -9.07 0.11
C SER A 70 6.80 -8.68 0.74
N ALA A 71 7.40 -7.58 0.31
CA ALA A 71 8.65 -7.10 0.89
C ALA A 71 8.44 -6.17 2.08
N ILE A 72 7.20 -5.81 2.38
CA ILE A 72 6.90 -4.83 3.42
C ILE A 72 6.76 -5.54 4.75
N ALA A 73 7.45 -5.03 5.77
CA ALA A 73 7.31 -5.52 7.12
C ALA A 73 6.23 -4.77 7.89
N LEU A 74 6.19 -3.44 7.75
CA LEU A 74 5.17 -2.63 8.39
C LEU A 74 4.99 -1.31 7.64
N ILE A 75 3.83 -0.72 7.84
CA ILE A 75 3.50 0.61 7.32
C ILE A 75 2.90 1.40 8.47
N ARG A 76 3.36 2.64 8.66
CA ARG A 76 2.75 3.50 9.67
C ARG A 76 2.63 4.91 9.12
N ALA A 77 1.63 5.61 9.62
CA ALA A 77 1.41 6.99 9.22
C ALA A 77 2.20 7.92 10.12
N LEU A 78 2.79 8.93 9.51
CA LEU A 78 3.40 10.02 10.24
C LEU A 78 2.33 11.05 10.54
N VAL A 79 2.09 11.31 11.81
CA VAL A 79 1.09 12.30 12.20
C VAL A 79 1.69 13.45 12.93
#